data_0237b418102b1e16a76d5e43ed3915f7
#
_entry.id   0237b418102b1e16a76d5e43ed3915f7
#
_cell.length_a   1.000
_cell.length_b   1.000
_cell.length_c   1.000
_cell.angle_alpha   90.00
_cell.angle_beta   90.00
_cell.angle_gamma   90.00
#
_symmetry.space_group_name_H-M   'P 1'
#
loop_
_entity.id
_entity.type
_entity.pdbx_description
1 polymer ?
#
loop_
_entity_poly.entity_id
_entity_poly.type
_entity_poly.pdbx_seq_one_letter_code
_entity_poly.pdbx_strand_id
1 'polypeptide(L)'
;MAQHDFVIDNQTFPNFRSDLNNAWSAIVSQSSGGSEPTTKYAYQLWYDSGNNILKIRNADNDAWINLFTFDQTADTAEVSAGGGAGFFQGENGNSGDTTNGKGDIFRTHEQELNTNTTIASGDNCGCFVSLSIASGVTLTLSGNLVIA
;
A
#
# COMPACT_ATOMS: atom_id res chain seq x y z
N MET A 1 10.29 -14.65 -13.31
CA MET A 1 10.60 -14.25 -11.93
C MET A 1 12.07 -14.52 -11.70
N ALA A 2 12.80 -13.55 -11.21
CA ALA A 2 14.23 -13.66 -11.03
C ALA A 2 14.64 -13.14 -9.64
N GLN A 3 15.21 -14.03 -8.86
CA GLN A 3 15.87 -13.72 -7.59
C GLN A 3 17.32 -14.18 -7.68
N HIS A 4 18.23 -13.44 -7.08
CA HIS A 4 19.65 -13.73 -7.04
C HIS A 4 20.24 -13.33 -5.68
N ASP A 5 21.27 -14.01 -5.24
CA ASP A 5 21.96 -13.67 -3.98
C ASP A 5 22.97 -12.52 -4.13
N PHE A 6 23.20 -12.07 -5.38
CA PHE A 6 24.13 -11.01 -5.77
C PHE A 6 25.61 -11.34 -5.45
N VAL A 7 25.92 -12.61 -5.29
CA VAL A 7 27.28 -13.11 -5.23
C VAL A 7 27.64 -13.75 -6.56
N ILE A 8 28.73 -13.31 -7.18
CA ILE A 8 29.23 -13.87 -8.43
C ILE A 8 30.45 -14.74 -8.09
N ASP A 9 30.27 -16.03 -8.21
CA ASP A 9 31.30 -17.01 -7.90
C ASP A 9 32.45 -17.03 -8.92
N ASN A 10 33.63 -17.47 -8.49
CA ASN A 10 34.74 -17.73 -9.40
C ASN A 10 34.51 -19.07 -10.14
N GLN A 11 34.11 -18.98 -11.39
CA GLN A 11 33.65 -20.12 -12.19
C GLN A 11 34.07 -20.02 -13.66
N THR A 12 33.70 -21.00 -14.49
CA THR A 12 33.99 -20.97 -15.92
C THR A 12 33.28 -19.79 -16.58
N PHE A 13 33.85 -19.24 -17.66
CA PHE A 13 33.29 -18.06 -18.35
C PHE A 13 31.82 -18.21 -18.76
N PRO A 14 31.33 -19.34 -19.28
CA PRO A 14 29.91 -19.52 -19.57
C PRO A 14 29.03 -19.43 -18.33
N ASN A 15 29.44 -20.03 -17.21
CA ASN A 15 28.71 -20.00 -15.96
C ASN A 15 28.72 -18.59 -15.33
N PHE A 16 29.88 -17.93 -15.31
CA PHE A 16 30.01 -16.52 -14.90
C PHE A 16 29.05 -15.62 -15.66
N ARG A 17 28.98 -15.75 -16.99
CA ARG A 17 28.07 -14.94 -17.81
C ARG A 17 26.60 -15.24 -17.49
N SER A 18 26.26 -16.50 -17.27
CA SER A 18 24.90 -16.89 -16.87
C SER A 18 24.50 -16.30 -15.52
N ASP A 19 25.41 -16.38 -14.57
CA ASP A 19 25.24 -15.86 -13.21
C ASP A 19 25.07 -14.33 -13.19
N LEU A 20 25.91 -13.62 -13.91
CA LEU A 20 25.79 -12.19 -14.10
C LEU A 20 24.48 -11.76 -14.77
N ASN A 21 24.03 -12.51 -15.79
CA ASN A 21 22.75 -12.25 -16.44
C ASN A 21 21.58 -12.50 -15.49
N ASN A 22 21.66 -13.50 -14.61
CA ASN A 22 20.66 -13.77 -13.59
C ASN A 22 20.61 -12.65 -12.54
N ALA A 23 21.78 -12.16 -12.10
CA ALA A 23 21.86 -11.01 -11.20
C ALA A 23 21.20 -9.76 -11.80
N TRP A 24 21.49 -9.45 -13.07
CA TRP A 24 20.84 -8.33 -13.77
C TRP A 24 19.34 -8.53 -13.94
N SER A 25 18.90 -9.75 -14.26
CA SER A 25 17.48 -10.05 -14.36
C SER A 25 16.76 -9.85 -13.02
N ALA A 26 17.41 -10.19 -11.91
CA ALA A 26 16.88 -9.94 -10.56
C ALA A 26 16.76 -8.42 -10.28
N ILE A 27 17.76 -7.63 -10.65
CA ILE A 27 17.72 -6.16 -10.49
C ILE A 27 16.57 -5.57 -11.31
N VAL A 28 16.49 -5.90 -12.60
CA VAL A 28 15.46 -5.35 -13.50
C VAL A 28 14.05 -5.72 -13.07
N SER A 29 13.86 -6.91 -12.52
CA SER A 29 12.56 -7.39 -12.06
C SER A 29 12.28 -7.10 -10.57
N GLN A 30 13.10 -6.26 -9.92
CA GLN A 30 13.00 -5.95 -8.48
C GLN A 30 13.03 -7.23 -7.62
N SER A 31 13.93 -8.16 -7.93
CA SER A 31 14.03 -9.45 -7.24
C SER A 31 12.68 -10.21 -7.16
N SER A 32 11.87 -10.15 -8.23
CA SER A 32 10.50 -10.65 -8.22
C SER A 32 10.40 -12.14 -7.89
N GLY A 33 9.45 -12.50 -7.06
CA GLY A 33 9.18 -13.89 -6.69
C GLY A 33 7.94 -14.02 -5.81
N GLY A 34 7.32 -15.22 -5.81
CA GLY A 34 6.16 -15.52 -4.95
C GLY A 34 6.54 -15.78 -3.48
N SER A 35 7.85 -15.86 -3.19
CA SER A 35 8.41 -15.93 -1.83
C SER A 35 9.48 -14.87 -1.71
N GLU A 36 9.80 -14.45 -0.49
CA GLU A 36 10.87 -13.48 -0.27
C GLU A 36 12.24 -13.99 -0.74
N PRO A 37 13.15 -13.10 -1.19
CA PRO A 37 14.52 -13.48 -1.52
C PRO A 37 15.20 -14.19 -0.35
N THR A 38 15.96 -15.25 -0.65
CA THR A 38 16.72 -16.00 0.38
C THR A 38 17.79 -15.11 1.01
N THR A 39 18.53 -14.38 0.17
CA THR A 39 19.50 -13.38 0.62
C THR A 39 18.86 -12.00 0.58
N LYS A 40 18.96 -11.26 1.65
CA LYS A 40 18.30 -9.98 1.84
C LYS A 40 19.29 -8.89 2.21
N TYR A 41 19.12 -7.73 1.64
CA TYR A 41 19.92 -6.54 1.90
C TYR A 41 19.02 -5.40 2.39
N ALA A 42 19.50 -4.60 3.33
CA ALA A 42 18.81 -3.39 3.74
C ALA A 42 18.50 -2.52 2.48
N TYR A 43 17.30 -1.95 2.44
CA TYR A 43 16.79 -1.14 1.33
C TYR A 43 16.58 -1.87 -0.01
N GLN A 44 16.71 -3.21 -0.03
CA GLN A 44 16.42 -4.01 -1.21
C GLN A 44 14.94 -3.89 -1.59
N LEU A 45 14.66 -3.74 -2.89
CA LEU A 45 13.31 -3.86 -3.41
C LEU A 45 12.99 -5.31 -3.74
N TRP A 46 11.75 -5.71 -3.48
CA TRP A 46 11.19 -7.02 -3.83
C TRP A 46 9.76 -6.86 -4.33
N TYR A 47 9.51 -7.35 -5.55
CA TYR A 47 8.15 -7.51 -6.03
C TYR A 47 7.61 -8.88 -5.64
N ASP A 48 6.72 -8.90 -4.64
CA ASP A 48 5.99 -10.09 -4.20
C ASP A 48 4.90 -10.43 -5.23
N SER A 49 5.24 -11.32 -6.16
CA SER A 49 4.32 -11.70 -7.24
C SER A 49 3.19 -12.63 -6.78
N GLY A 50 3.23 -13.15 -5.56
CA GLY A 50 2.15 -13.92 -4.97
C GLY A 50 1.01 -13.04 -4.45
N ASN A 51 1.35 -11.83 -4.01
CA ASN A 51 0.40 -10.86 -3.46
C ASN A 51 0.29 -9.58 -4.29
N ASN A 52 1.04 -9.45 -5.38
CA ASN A 52 1.13 -8.25 -6.22
C ASN A 52 1.53 -6.99 -5.45
N ILE A 53 2.53 -7.08 -4.58
CA ILE A 53 2.99 -5.98 -3.72
C ILE A 53 4.45 -5.67 -4.01
N LEU A 54 4.77 -4.40 -4.29
CA LEU A 54 6.15 -3.92 -4.25
C LEU A 54 6.52 -3.58 -2.81
N LYS A 55 7.62 -4.13 -2.34
CA LYS A 55 8.12 -3.99 -0.97
C LYS A 55 9.56 -3.46 -0.95
N ILE A 56 9.93 -2.78 0.14
CA ILE A 56 11.30 -2.39 0.44
C ILE A 56 11.73 -2.99 1.78
N ARG A 57 12.96 -3.47 1.85
CA ARG A 57 13.56 -3.94 3.10
C ARG A 57 13.90 -2.74 3.99
N ASN A 58 13.60 -2.83 5.28
CA ASN A 58 13.92 -1.75 6.22
C ASN A 58 15.45 -1.65 6.48
N ALA A 59 15.86 -0.59 7.18
CA ALA A 59 17.27 -0.32 7.50
C ALA A 59 17.90 -1.41 8.37
N ASP A 60 17.13 -1.98 9.30
CA ASP A 60 17.60 -3.02 10.24
C ASP A 60 17.67 -4.41 9.59
N ASN A 61 17.22 -4.52 8.34
CA ASN A 61 17.19 -5.75 7.55
C ASN A 61 16.41 -6.90 8.21
N ASP A 62 15.34 -6.59 8.93
CA ASP A 62 14.49 -7.56 9.65
C ASP A 62 13.02 -7.59 9.20
N ALA A 63 12.54 -6.57 8.48
CA ALA A 63 11.16 -6.48 8.02
C ALA A 63 11.02 -5.94 6.59
N TRP A 64 9.90 -6.27 5.93
CA TRP A 64 9.49 -5.71 4.65
C TRP A 64 8.39 -4.66 4.85
N ILE A 65 8.59 -3.51 4.25
CA ILE A 65 7.61 -2.40 4.21
C ILE A 65 6.90 -2.46 2.87
N ASN A 66 5.59 -2.54 2.87
CA ASN A 66 4.79 -2.50 1.65
C ASN A 66 4.75 -1.08 1.11
N LEU A 67 5.06 -0.89 -0.16
CA LEU A 67 5.03 0.40 -0.85
C LEU A 67 3.77 0.56 -1.70
N PHE A 68 3.53 -0.40 -2.60
CA PHE A 68 2.41 -0.37 -3.53
C PHE A 68 1.78 -1.74 -3.66
N THR A 69 0.45 -1.77 -3.73
CA THR A 69 -0.33 -2.94 -4.16
C THR A 69 -0.80 -2.73 -5.59
N PHE A 70 -0.63 -3.73 -6.45
CA PHE A 70 -0.99 -3.66 -7.87
C PHE A 70 -2.20 -4.54 -8.17
N ASP A 71 -3.18 -3.99 -8.85
CA ASP A 71 -4.22 -4.77 -9.52
C ASP A 71 -3.79 -5.01 -10.98
N GLN A 72 -3.35 -6.24 -11.25
CA GLN A 72 -2.86 -6.66 -12.59
C GLN A 72 -3.98 -6.82 -13.62
N THR A 73 -5.24 -6.78 -13.19
CA THR A 73 -6.40 -6.88 -14.08
C THR A 73 -6.88 -5.51 -14.51
N ALA A 74 -6.92 -4.56 -13.57
CA ALA A 74 -7.32 -3.19 -13.82
C ALA A 74 -6.16 -2.28 -14.25
N ASP A 75 -4.90 -2.77 -14.24
CA ASP A 75 -3.67 -2.02 -14.51
C ASP A 75 -3.51 -0.80 -13.58
N THR A 76 -3.90 -0.96 -12.31
CA THR A 76 -3.86 0.12 -11.32
C THR A 76 -2.89 -0.19 -10.17
N ALA A 77 -2.47 0.84 -9.46
CA ALA A 77 -1.62 0.72 -8.27
C ALA A 77 -2.15 1.61 -7.15
N GLU A 78 -2.16 1.06 -5.93
CA GLU A 78 -2.50 1.77 -4.71
C GLU A 78 -1.28 1.87 -3.79
N VAL A 79 -1.13 3.01 -3.11
CA VAL A 79 -0.09 3.17 -2.10
C VAL A 79 -0.45 2.34 -0.87
N SER A 80 0.42 1.39 -0.50
CA SER A 80 0.21 0.52 0.66
C SER A 80 0.47 1.21 2.01
N ALA A 81 0.99 2.42 2.00
CA ALA A 81 1.16 3.21 3.21
C ALA A 81 -0.21 3.55 3.77
N GLY A 82 -0.47 3.08 4.97
CA GLY A 82 -1.73 3.30 5.67
C GLY A 82 -2.21 4.72 5.55
N GLY A 83 -3.49 4.85 5.26
CA GLY A 83 -4.14 6.12 5.00
C GLY A 83 -3.72 7.16 6.02
N GLY A 84 -3.16 8.25 5.54
CA GLY A 84 -2.81 9.37 6.37
C GLY A 84 -4.04 9.81 7.16
N ALA A 85 -3.92 9.80 8.45
CA ALA A 85 -4.93 10.32 9.33
C ALA A 85 -5.32 11.74 8.88
N GLY A 86 -6.61 11.98 8.69
CA GLY A 86 -7.13 13.33 8.59
C GLY A 86 -7.64 13.83 7.25
N PHE A 87 -7.80 12.96 6.25
CA PHE A 87 -8.51 13.33 5.04
C PHE A 87 -9.84 12.60 4.96
N PHE A 88 -10.90 13.36 4.65
CA PHE A 88 -12.20 12.80 4.31
C PHE A 88 -12.00 11.96 3.03
N GLN A 89 -12.20 10.66 3.12
CA GLN A 89 -12.37 9.84 1.93
C GLN A 89 -13.77 10.11 1.38
N GLY A 90 -13.85 10.86 0.30
CA GLY A 90 -15.05 10.89 -0.51
C GLY A 90 -15.22 9.56 -1.24
N GLU A 91 -16.41 9.32 -1.75
CA GLU A 91 -16.82 8.12 -2.50
C GLU A 91 -15.79 7.65 -3.56
N ASN A 92 -14.94 8.53 -4.05
CA ASN A 92 -13.92 8.25 -5.07
C ASN A 92 -12.47 8.28 -4.56
N GLY A 93 -12.23 8.46 -3.27
CA GLY A 93 -10.87 8.43 -2.70
C GLY A 93 -9.87 9.44 -3.29
N ASN A 94 -10.29 10.26 -4.23
CA ASN A 94 -9.47 11.22 -4.94
C ASN A 94 -9.66 12.64 -4.38
N SER A 95 -8.57 13.24 -3.99
CA SER A 95 -8.49 14.69 -3.89
C SER A 95 -8.51 15.26 -5.31
N GLY A 96 -9.65 15.76 -5.74
CA GLY A 96 -9.77 16.48 -7.01
C GLY A 96 -10.22 15.64 -8.20
N ASP A 97 -11.50 15.23 -8.22
CA ASP A 97 -12.14 14.89 -9.48
C ASP A 97 -12.38 16.17 -10.27
N THR A 98 -11.47 16.47 -11.18
CA THR A 98 -11.56 17.63 -12.08
C THR A 98 -12.66 17.48 -13.12
N THR A 99 -13.22 16.27 -13.32
CA THR A 99 -14.22 15.98 -14.37
C THR A 99 -15.58 16.54 -14.01
N ASN A 100 -15.94 16.66 -12.74
CA ASN A 100 -17.22 17.11 -12.27
C ASN A 100 -17.18 18.28 -11.27
N GLY A 101 -16.01 18.92 -11.08
CA GLY A 101 -15.84 20.05 -10.16
C GLY A 101 -16.03 19.69 -8.68
N LYS A 102 -16.02 18.41 -8.33
CA LYS A 102 -16.27 17.95 -6.96
C LYS A 102 -15.03 17.95 -6.06
N GLY A 103 -13.87 18.22 -6.60
CA GLY A 103 -12.61 18.07 -5.87
C GLY A 103 -12.10 19.31 -5.15
N ASP A 104 -12.44 20.50 -5.63
CA ASP A 104 -11.77 21.74 -5.20
C ASP A 104 -12.45 22.43 -4.03
N ILE A 105 -13.77 22.38 -3.94
CA ILE A 105 -14.57 23.17 -2.97
C ILE A 105 -15.44 22.27 -2.10
N PHE A 106 -16.01 21.20 -2.66
CA PHE A 106 -16.96 20.35 -1.96
C PHE A 106 -16.30 19.05 -1.50
N ARG A 107 -16.43 18.74 -0.22
CA ARG A 107 -16.06 17.44 0.36
C ARG A 107 -17.33 16.61 0.48
N THR A 108 -17.40 15.50 -0.25
CA THR A 108 -18.52 14.55 -0.17
C THR A 108 -18.09 13.39 0.75
N HIS A 109 -19.00 12.98 1.60
CA HIS A 109 -18.84 11.79 2.44
C HIS A 109 -20.14 10.97 2.39
N GLU A 110 -20.05 9.70 2.73
CA GLU A 110 -21.21 8.81 2.82
C GLU A 110 -22.14 9.26 3.95
N GLN A 111 -23.43 9.02 3.79
CA GLN A 111 -24.44 9.30 4.83
C GLN A 111 -24.61 8.14 5.81
N GLU A 112 -24.15 6.95 5.44
CA GLU A 112 -24.30 5.75 6.25
C GLU A 112 -22.94 5.17 6.61
N LEU A 113 -22.72 4.96 7.91
CA LEU A 113 -21.57 4.22 8.41
C LEU A 113 -21.85 2.72 8.26
N ASN A 114 -21.12 2.06 7.36
CA ASN A 114 -21.29 0.64 7.03
C ASN A 114 -20.13 -0.25 7.52
N THR A 115 -19.18 0.32 8.27
CA THR A 115 -18.03 -0.39 8.85
C THR A 115 -17.86 0.01 10.31
N ASN A 116 -17.50 -0.96 11.17
CA ASN A 116 -17.22 -0.68 12.58
C ASN A 116 -16.08 0.35 12.70
N THR A 117 -16.35 1.43 13.40
CA THR A 117 -15.43 2.56 13.52
C THR A 117 -15.27 2.97 14.97
N THR A 118 -14.06 3.35 15.36
CA THR A 118 -13.74 3.91 16.67
C THR A 118 -13.16 5.30 16.51
N ILE A 119 -13.76 6.29 17.16
CA ILE A 119 -13.17 7.60 17.35
C ILE A 119 -12.41 7.53 18.68
N ALA A 120 -11.06 7.53 18.59
CA ALA A 120 -10.19 7.32 19.73
C ALA A 120 -10.14 8.53 20.67
N SER A 121 -9.68 8.31 21.90
CA SER A 121 -9.45 9.40 22.84
C SER A 121 -8.40 10.38 22.28
N GLY A 122 -8.77 11.63 22.21
CA GLY A 122 -7.94 12.70 21.62
C GLY A 122 -8.28 13.04 20.17
N ASP A 123 -9.11 12.26 19.51
CA ASP A 123 -9.57 12.55 18.14
C ASP A 123 -10.78 13.51 18.16
N ASN A 124 -10.82 14.40 17.18
CA ASN A 124 -11.95 15.27 16.89
C ASN A 124 -12.44 14.98 15.47
N CYS A 125 -13.67 14.53 15.35
CA CYS A 125 -14.30 14.20 14.08
C CYS A 125 -15.52 15.09 13.83
N GLY A 126 -15.80 15.38 12.56
CA GLY A 126 -16.99 16.13 12.15
C GLY A 126 -17.77 15.37 11.07
N CYS A 127 -19.09 15.39 11.18
CA CYS A 127 -20.02 14.96 10.15
C CYS A 127 -20.95 16.13 9.85
N PHE A 128 -21.01 16.54 8.57
CA PHE A 128 -21.77 17.74 8.15
C PHE A 128 -23.20 17.42 7.69
N VAL A 129 -23.65 16.20 7.90
CA VAL A 129 -25.04 15.74 7.57
C VAL A 129 -25.49 14.74 8.62
N SER A 130 -26.78 14.39 8.57
CA SER A 130 -27.29 13.29 9.42
C SER A 130 -26.49 12.01 9.17
N LEU A 131 -25.94 11.44 10.25
CA LEU A 131 -25.25 10.17 10.22
C LEU A 131 -26.22 9.04 10.47
N SER A 132 -26.32 8.08 9.55
CA SER A 132 -26.96 6.78 9.80
C SER A 132 -25.90 5.71 10.07
N ILE A 133 -26.25 4.69 10.84
CA ILE A 133 -25.39 3.55 11.13
C ILE A 133 -26.11 2.30 10.62
N ALA A 134 -25.44 1.55 9.73
CA ALA A 134 -25.99 0.33 9.16
C ALA A 134 -26.26 -0.73 10.24
N SER A 135 -27.21 -1.62 9.96
CA SER A 135 -27.55 -2.71 10.87
C SER A 135 -26.33 -3.61 11.15
N GLY A 136 -26.02 -3.84 12.42
CA GLY A 136 -24.88 -4.65 12.84
C GLY A 136 -23.53 -3.90 12.88
N VAL A 137 -23.52 -2.62 12.54
CA VAL A 137 -22.31 -1.76 12.63
C VAL A 137 -22.28 -1.04 13.97
N THR A 138 -21.08 -0.89 14.53
CA THR A 138 -20.82 -0.21 15.79
C THR A 138 -19.95 1.01 15.58
N LEU A 139 -20.41 2.17 16.06
CA LEU A 139 -19.60 3.37 16.25
C LEU A 139 -19.21 3.49 17.72
N THR A 140 -17.91 3.40 18.02
CA THR A 140 -17.38 3.59 19.37
C THR A 140 -16.83 5.01 19.51
N LEU A 141 -17.37 5.77 20.48
CA LEU A 141 -16.95 7.13 20.76
C LEU A 141 -16.10 7.18 22.04
N SER A 142 -14.81 7.38 21.91
CA SER A 142 -13.89 7.70 23.00
C SER A 142 -13.32 9.11 22.87
N GLY A 143 -13.45 9.73 21.70
CA GLY A 143 -13.12 11.11 21.38
C GLY A 143 -14.35 11.99 21.16
N ASN A 144 -14.21 13.06 20.41
CA ASN A 144 -15.28 14.01 20.10
C ASN A 144 -15.84 13.79 18.68
N LEU A 145 -17.16 13.78 18.56
CA LEU A 145 -17.87 13.79 17.27
C LEU A 145 -18.84 14.97 17.25
N VAL A 146 -18.73 15.82 16.23
CA VAL A 146 -19.67 16.90 15.94
C VAL A 146 -20.49 16.53 14.73
N ILE A 147 -21.81 16.56 14.86
CA ILE A 147 -22.78 16.39 13.75
C ILE A 147 -23.45 17.75 13.56
N ALA A 148 -23.32 18.35 12.38
CA ALA A 148 -23.83 19.69 12.07
C ALA A 148 -24.81 19.66 10.91
#